data_6fd389851790071af4d0d5f4885f2215
#
_entry.id   6fd389851790071af4d0d5f4885f2215
#
_cell.length_a   1.000
_cell.length_b   1.000
_cell.length_c   1.000
_cell.angle_alpha   90.00
_cell.angle_beta   90.00
_cell.angle_gamma   90.00
#
_symmetry.space_group_name_H-M   'P 1'
#
loop_
_entity.id
_entity.type
_entity.pdbx_description
1 polymer ?
#
loop_
_entity_poly.entity_id
_entity_poly.type
_entity_poly.pdbx_seq_one_letter_code
_entity_poly.pdbx_strand_id
1 'polypeptide(L)'
;MPINDPEKSENMRKSIRVYSGSSNRPLAQKIAEYLGVELSGLTLKQFANGEIYARYDETVRGADVFLIQSVAGGNVNDMLMELLIATDAAKRASARSITAVITHYGYARQDRKAGPREPITARLVANLLERAGVNRIITLDLHQGQIQGFFDIPVNHLSALPLFGQYYNNMHFGTDNLVVVSPDVGRAKAAKKLSDMLGCSLAIAHKGRPRHNAAEVMGIIGDIEGKTCVINDDMIDTAGTLCANVKELKAMGAGDIYVCATHGIFSGPAIERLNDAPIVECLVTDAIPVEVGGKIKTISVAEEFAQAISAVYHEEPVSTLVGGDFAL
;
A
#
# COMPACT_ATOMS: atom_id res chain seq x y z
N MET A 1 -27.09 -32.89 27.38
CA MET A 1 -27.23 -32.28 26.05
C MET A 1 -26.26 -32.98 25.10
N PRO A 2 -26.71 -33.55 23.97
CA PRO A 2 -25.80 -34.20 23.05
C PRO A 2 -24.82 -33.21 22.46
N ILE A 3 -23.52 -33.58 22.50
CA ILE A 3 -22.39 -32.76 22.02
C ILE A 3 -22.33 -32.70 20.46
N ASN A 4 -23.11 -33.55 19.79
CA ASN A 4 -23.23 -33.62 18.33
C ASN A 4 -24.61 -33.12 17.87
N ASP A 5 -24.78 -31.82 17.76
CA ASP A 5 -25.89 -31.21 17.07
C ASP A 5 -25.39 -30.82 15.64
N PRO A 6 -25.87 -31.47 14.56
CA PRO A 6 -25.42 -31.22 13.20
C PRO A 6 -25.63 -29.76 12.77
N GLU A 7 -26.70 -29.09 13.18
CA GLU A 7 -26.95 -27.69 12.89
C GLU A 7 -25.97 -26.75 13.59
N LYS A 8 -25.51 -27.10 14.81
CA LYS A 8 -24.44 -26.36 15.49
C LYS A 8 -23.06 -26.64 14.89
N SER A 9 -22.83 -27.82 14.32
CA SER A 9 -21.57 -28.16 13.67
C SER A 9 -21.39 -27.44 12.32
N GLU A 10 -22.47 -27.16 11.59
CA GLU A 10 -22.44 -26.39 10.36
C GLU A 10 -22.29 -24.89 10.61
N ASN A 11 -22.94 -24.33 11.65
CA ASN A 11 -22.80 -22.95 12.09
C ASN A 11 -21.47 -22.66 12.81
N MET A 12 -20.72 -23.68 13.26
CA MET A 12 -19.35 -23.52 13.76
C MET A 12 -18.30 -23.49 12.66
N ARG A 13 -18.67 -23.71 11.39
CA ARG A 13 -17.77 -23.75 10.24
C ARG A 13 -17.67 -22.37 9.60
N LYS A 14 -16.58 -21.67 9.90
CA LYS A 14 -16.13 -20.43 9.26
C LYS A 14 -17.06 -19.21 9.52
N SER A 15 -16.69 -18.36 10.44
CA SER A 15 -17.23 -17.01 10.53
C SER A 15 -16.13 -16.02 10.19
N ILE A 16 -16.34 -15.24 9.13
CA ILE A 16 -15.50 -14.09 8.82
C ILE A 16 -15.80 -12.96 9.80
N ARG A 17 -14.78 -12.30 10.32
CA ARG A 17 -14.88 -11.12 11.14
C ARG A 17 -13.88 -10.08 10.64
N VAL A 18 -14.37 -8.93 10.23
CA VAL A 18 -13.55 -7.83 9.71
C VAL A 18 -13.52 -6.70 10.71
N TYR A 19 -12.33 -6.30 11.11
CA TYR A 19 -12.08 -5.27 12.11
C TYR A 19 -11.20 -4.17 11.54
N SER A 20 -11.37 -2.96 12.04
CA SER A 20 -10.52 -1.83 11.73
C SER A 20 -9.70 -1.43 12.95
N GLY A 21 -8.41 -1.25 12.76
CA GLY A 21 -7.63 -0.39 13.64
C GLY A 21 -8.03 1.08 13.49
N SER A 22 -7.37 1.95 14.22
CA SER A 22 -7.73 3.37 14.28
C SER A 22 -7.29 4.17 13.05
N SER A 23 -6.32 3.67 12.28
CA SER A 23 -5.63 4.46 11.25
C SER A 23 -6.47 4.77 10.01
N ASN A 24 -7.34 3.84 9.54
CA ASN A 24 -8.07 4.01 8.29
C ASN A 24 -9.45 3.32 8.32
N ARG A 25 -10.29 3.73 9.27
CA ARG A 25 -11.64 3.19 9.41
C ARG A 25 -12.53 3.40 8.15
N PRO A 26 -12.43 4.55 7.42
CA PRO A 26 -13.21 4.74 6.20
C PRO A 26 -12.92 3.68 5.11
N LEU A 27 -11.66 3.32 4.89
CA LEU A 27 -11.30 2.26 3.95
C LEU A 27 -11.79 0.89 4.45
N ALA A 28 -11.62 0.58 5.74
CA ALA A 28 -12.11 -0.66 6.33
C ALA A 28 -13.64 -0.81 6.18
N GLN A 29 -14.38 0.27 6.32
CA GLN A 29 -15.82 0.30 6.12
C GLN A 29 -16.20 -0.04 4.66
N LYS A 30 -15.53 0.58 3.67
CA LYS A 30 -15.73 0.27 2.25
C LYS A 30 -15.38 -1.20 1.94
N ILE A 31 -14.29 -1.73 2.50
CA ILE A 31 -13.90 -3.15 2.34
C ILE A 31 -15.01 -4.06 2.86
N ALA A 32 -15.55 -3.78 4.06
CA ALA A 32 -16.64 -4.56 4.64
C ALA A 32 -17.91 -4.51 3.78
N GLU A 33 -18.23 -3.35 3.21
CA GLU A 33 -19.34 -3.16 2.26
C GLU A 33 -19.19 -4.01 0.99
N TYR A 34 -17.99 -4.02 0.38
CA TYR A 34 -17.69 -4.89 -0.78
C TYR A 34 -17.79 -6.38 -0.44
N LEU A 35 -17.42 -6.76 0.80
CA LEU A 35 -17.56 -8.14 1.28
C LEU A 35 -19.01 -8.52 1.64
N GLY A 36 -19.92 -7.55 1.72
CA GLY A 36 -21.29 -7.77 2.17
C GLY A 36 -21.42 -8.15 3.65
N VAL A 37 -20.46 -7.69 4.49
CA VAL A 37 -20.45 -7.93 5.93
C VAL A 37 -20.43 -6.61 6.71
N GLU A 38 -20.80 -6.67 7.98
CA GLU A 38 -20.65 -5.53 8.88
C GLU A 38 -19.22 -5.44 9.40
N LEU A 39 -18.72 -4.21 9.53
CA LEU A 39 -17.45 -3.96 10.22
C LEU A 39 -17.64 -4.21 11.71
N SER A 40 -16.98 -5.25 12.24
CA SER A 40 -17.13 -5.70 13.61
C SER A 40 -16.53 -4.71 14.62
N GLY A 41 -17.05 -4.70 15.83
CA GLY A 41 -16.65 -3.78 16.90
C GLY A 41 -15.30 -4.12 17.51
N LEU A 42 -14.36 -3.17 17.45
CA LEU A 42 -13.07 -3.20 18.15
C LEU A 42 -12.92 -1.89 18.94
N THR A 43 -12.97 -2.01 20.26
CA THR A 43 -12.74 -0.87 21.17
C THR A 43 -11.24 -0.63 21.28
N LEU A 44 -10.80 0.53 20.80
CA LEU A 44 -9.42 1.00 20.87
C LEU A 44 -9.36 2.27 21.71
N LYS A 45 -8.41 2.34 22.64
CA LYS A 45 -8.19 3.49 23.53
C LYS A 45 -6.71 3.69 23.76
N GLN A 46 -6.34 4.94 24.00
CA GLN A 46 -5.03 5.28 24.53
C GLN A 46 -5.20 5.81 25.96
N PHE A 47 -4.42 5.27 26.88
CA PHE A 47 -4.39 5.76 28.26
C PHE A 47 -3.62 7.08 28.33
N ALA A 48 -3.79 7.82 29.44
CA ALA A 48 -3.14 9.11 29.65
C ALA A 48 -1.59 9.04 29.60
N ASN A 49 -1.02 7.89 29.89
CA ASN A 49 0.42 7.62 29.80
C ASN A 49 0.89 7.19 28.40
N GLY A 50 -0.03 7.14 27.40
CA GLY A 50 0.29 6.77 26.02
C GLY A 50 0.14 5.29 25.70
N GLU A 51 -0.14 4.42 26.68
CA GLU A 51 -0.34 2.98 26.42
C GLU A 51 -1.64 2.73 25.67
N ILE A 52 -1.60 1.79 24.72
CA ILE A 52 -2.73 1.41 23.87
C ILE A 52 -3.48 0.23 24.51
N TYR A 53 -4.80 0.30 24.47
CA TYR A 53 -5.72 -0.76 24.89
C TYR A 53 -6.60 -1.18 23.72
N ALA A 54 -6.73 -2.50 23.50
CA ALA A 54 -7.64 -3.07 22.52
C ALA A 54 -8.55 -4.13 23.13
N ARG A 55 -9.84 -4.12 22.75
CA ARG A 55 -10.82 -5.15 23.13
C ARG A 55 -11.80 -5.39 22.00
N TYR A 56 -11.97 -6.64 21.62
CA TYR A 56 -13.05 -7.06 20.73
C TYR A 56 -14.40 -6.98 21.46
N ASP A 57 -15.38 -6.34 20.85
CA ASP A 57 -16.70 -6.12 21.49
C ASP A 57 -17.56 -7.40 21.43
N GLU A 58 -17.25 -8.30 20.47
CA GLU A 58 -17.89 -9.60 20.29
C GLU A 58 -16.87 -10.74 20.43
N THR A 59 -17.37 -11.98 20.58
CA THR A 59 -16.48 -13.16 20.59
C THR A 59 -15.84 -13.38 19.24
N VAL A 60 -14.51 -13.60 19.25
CA VAL A 60 -13.73 -14.00 18.06
C VAL A 60 -13.36 -15.47 18.07
N ARG A 61 -13.86 -16.23 19.06
CA ARG A 61 -13.55 -17.65 19.20
C ARG A 61 -13.95 -18.45 17.96
N GLY A 62 -12.96 -19.10 17.34
CA GLY A 62 -13.17 -19.92 16.14
C GLY A 62 -13.43 -19.12 14.85
N ALA A 63 -13.39 -17.77 14.90
CA ALA A 63 -13.56 -16.93 13.74
C ALA A 63 -12.24 -16.75 12.97
N ASP A 64 -12.35 -16.49 11.67
CA ASP A 64 -11.28 -15.94 10.85
C ASP A 64 -11.32 -14.42 10.98
N VAL A 65 -10.32 -13.88 11.63
CA VAL A 65 -10.18 -12.45 11.92
C VAL A 65 -9.34 -11.77 10.84
N PHE A 66 -9.92 -10.76 10.20
CA PHE A 66 -9.21 -9.86 9.28
C PHE A 66 -9.10 -8.50 9.96
N LEU A 67 -7.88 -8.11 10.33
CA LEU A 67 -7.59 -6.87 11.04
C LEU A 67 -6.93 -5.88 10.07
N ILE A 68 -7.69 -4.84 9.70
CA ILE A 68 -7.26 -3.83 8.72
C ILE A 68 -6.56 -2.68 9.46
N GLN A 69 -5.33 -2.36 9.08
CA GLN A 69 -4.55 -1.28 9.65
C GLN A 69 -3.60 -0.68 8.63
N SER A 70 -3.49 0.64 8.58
CA SER A 70 -2.44 1.37 7.87
C SER A 70 -1.34 1.76 8.86
N VAL A 71 -0.13 1.26 8.67
CA VAL A 71 1.02 1.60 9.54
C VAL A 71 1.74 2.80 8.93
N ALA A 72 1.09 3.96 8.94
CA ALA A 72 1.55 5.18 8.30
C ALA A 72 1.13 6.45 9.07
N GLY A 73 1.52 7.60 8.55
CA GLY A 73 1.18 8.91 9.10
C GLY A 73 2.08 9.32 10.28
N GLY A 74 1.64 10.33 11.04
CA GLY A 74 2.44 10.92 12.13
C GLY A 74 2.74 9.99 13.31
N ASN A 75 1.98 8.90 13.47
CA ASN A 75 2.04 7.98 14.61
C ASN A 75 2.32 6.53 14.18
N VAL A 76 3.28 6.33 13.28
CA VAL A 76 3.66 4.98 12.76
C VAL A 76 3.87 3.96 13.87
N ASN A 77 4.55 4.36 14.95
CA ASN A 77 4.83 3.47 16.09
C ASN A 77 3.56 3.05 16.83
N ASP A 78 2.64 3.97 17.05
CA ASP A 78 1.37 3.70 17.72
C ASP A 78 0.49 2.79 16.87
N MET A 79 0.43 3.03 15.54
CA MET A 79 -0.32 2.19 14.61
C MET A 79 0.22 0.75 14.56
N LEU A 80 1.55 0.59 14.60
CA LEU A 80 2.17 -0.73 14.69
C LEU A 80 1.86 -1.40 16.03
N MET A 81 2.02 -0.69 17.14
CA MET A 81 1.75 -1.23 18.47
C MET A 81 0.28 -1.61 18.64
N GLU A 82 -0.65 -0.80 18.13
CA GLU A 82 -2.08 -1.09 18.12
C GLU A 82 -2.38 -2.40 17.37
N LEU A 83 -1.79 -2.57 16.19
CA LEU A 83 -1.92 -3.81 15.40
C LEU A 83 -1.43 -5.03 16.19
N LEU A 84 -0.28 -4.93 16.85
CA LEU A 84 0.30 -6.01 17.65
C LEU A 84 -0.58 -6.36 18.84
N ILE A 85 -1.08 -5.37 19.60
CA ILE A 85 -1.94 -5.55 20.77
C ILE A 85 -3.30 -6.16 20.36
N ALA A 86 -3.92 -5.65 19.29
CA ALA A 86 -5.17 -6.20 18.77
C ALA A 86 -4.99 -7.66 18.29
N THR A 87 -3.86 -7.97 17.65
CA THR A 87 -3.52 -9.33 17.24
C THR A 87 -3.39 -10.26 18.44
N ASP A 88 -2.64 -9.87 19.50
CA ASP A 88 -2.48 -10.69 20.72
C ASP A 88 -3.83 -10.89 21.42
N ALA A 89 -4.69 -9.89 21.44
CA ALA A 89 -6.03 -10.01 22.00
C ALA A 89 -6.88 -11.05 21.25
N ALA A 90 -6.87 -11.05 19.90
CA ALA A 90 -7.57 -12.04 19.08
C ALA A 90 -7.03 -13.46 19.32
N LYS A 91 -5.71 -13.62 19.37
CA LYS A 91 -5.03 -14.89 19.66
C LYS A 91 -5.45 -15.45 21.02
N ARG A 92 -5.43 -14.62 22.08
CA ARG A 92 -5.84 -15.03 23.44
C ARG A 92 -7.33 -15.32 23.53
N ALA A 93 -8.14 -14.67 22.69
CA ALA A 93 -9.57 -14.94 22.58
C ALA A 93 -9.90 -16.17 21.73
N SER A 94 -8.88 -16.93 21.27
CA SER A 94 -8.99 -18.18 20.49
C SER A 94 -9.61 -17.95 19.10
N ALA A 95 -9.25 -16.90 18.41
CA ALA A 95 -9.49 -16.78 16.96
C ALA A 95 -8.92 -18.01 16.24
N ARG A 96 -9.57 -18.47 15.18
CA ARG A 96 -9.11 -19.61 14.37
C ARG A 96 -7.88 -19.22 13.55
N SER A 97 -7.96 -18.08 12.90
CA SER A 97 -6.87 -17.48 12.16
C SER A 97 -6.91 -15.95 12.29
N ILE A 98 -5.75 -15.33 12.15
CA ILE A 98 -5.61 -13.87 12.20
C ILE A 98 -4.85 -13.45 10.94
N THR A 99 -5.52 -12.76 10.04
CA THR A 99 -4.94 -12.13 8.86
C THR A 99 -4.78 -10.63 9.13
N ALA A 100 -3.54 -10.15 9.14
CA ALA A 100 -3.28 -8.72 9.18
C ALA A 100 -3.38 -8.16 7.76
N VAL A 101 -4.35 -7.27 7.55
CA VAL A 101 -4.55 -6.53 6.30
C VAL A 101 -3.88 -5.17 6.44
N ILE A 102 -2.63 -5.11 6.04
CA ILE A 102 -1.76 -3.95 6.24
C ILE A 102 -1.78 -3.13 4.95
N THR A 103 -2.60 -2.08 4.90
CA THR A 103 -2.79 -1.27 3.70
C THR A 103 -1.54 -0.47 3.32
N HIS A 104 -0.76 -0.07 4.33
CA HIS A 104 0.61 0.41 4.17
C HIS A 104 1.52 -0.24 5.21
N TYR A 105 2.60 -0.88 4.76
CA TYR A 105 3.57 -1.55 5.62
C TYR A 105 4.62 -0.55 6.11
N GLY A 106 4.48 -0.12 7.35
CA GLY A 106 5.44 0.79 7.99
C GLY A 106 6.85 0.19 8.04
N TYR A 107 7.88 1.06 7.98
CA TYR A 107 9.29 0.68 7.95
C TYR A 107 9.75 -0.09 6.69
N ALA A 108 8.92 -0.19 5.64
CA ALA A 108 9.25 -0.88 4.39
C ALA A 108 10.54 -0.35 3.72
N ARG A 109 10.87 0.94 3.91
CA ARG A 109 12.10 1.57 3.37
C ARG A 109 13.38 1.14 4.10
N GLN A 110 13.27 0.45 5.25
CA GLN A 110 14.38 -0.09 6.01
C GLN A 110 14.52 -1.60 5.81
N ASP A 111 14.49 -2.03 4.54
CA ASP A 111 14.52 -3.42 4.09
C ASP A 111 15.95 -3.98 3.97
N ARG A 112 16.95 -3.11 4.03
CA ARG A 112 18.38 -3.45 3.95
C ARG A 112 19.21 -2.46 4.77
N LYS A 113 20.44 -2.85 5.07
CA LYS A 113 21.42 -1.93 5.63
C LYS A 113 21.96 -1.02 4.53
N ALA A 114 21.84 0.29 4.69
CA ALA A 114 22.47 1.29 3.84
C ALA A 114 23.92 1.59 4.30
N GLY A 115 24.20 1.36 5.58
CA GLY A 115 25.51 1.52 6.20
C GLY A 115 25.81 0.49 7.28
N PRO A 116 27.04 0.50 7.84
CA PRO A 116 27.43 -0.38 8.94
C PRO A 116 26.62 -0.08 10.20
N ARG A 117 26.27 -1.12 10.97
CA ARG A 117 25.57 -1.03 12.28
C ARG A 117 24.11 -0.57 12.21
N GLU A 118 23.51 -0.52 11.03
CA GLU A 118 22.09 -0.23 10.85
C GLU A 118 21.22 -1.49 11.03
N PRO A 119 19.96 -1.32 11.45
CA PRO A 119 19.00 -2.41 11.51
C PRO A 119 18.43 -2.76 10.13
N ILE A 120 17.69 -3.86 10.06
CA ILE A 120 16.74 -4.16 8.99
C ILE A 120 15.35 -4.14 9.65
N THR A 121 14.79 -2.94 9.79
CA THR A 121 13.57 -2.76 10.60
C THR A 121 12.35 -3.39 9.95
N ALA A 122 12.30 -3.48 8.62
CA ALA A 122 11.23 -4.20 7.92
C ALA A 122 11.17 -5.69 8.35
N ARG A 123 12.34 -6.34 8.57
CA ARG A 123 12.39 -7.73 9.10
C ARG A 123 12.00 -7.78 10.58
N LEU A 124 12.41 -6.79 11.38
CA LEU A 124 12.01 -6.71 12.79
C LEU A 124 10.48 -6.64 12.92
N VAL A 125 9.82 -5.80 12.12
CA VAL A 125 8.35 -5.67 12.11
C VAL A 125 7.69 -7.00 11.72
N ALA A 126 8.21 -7.70 10.70
CA ALA A 126 7.71 -9.02 10.32
C ALA A 126 7.77 -10.01 11.51
N ASN A 127 8.91 -10.10 12.18
CA ASN A 127 9.08 -10.96 13.36
C ASN A 127 8.10 -10.61 14.49
N LEU A 128 7.85 -9.32 14.74
CA LEU A 128 6.90 -8.87 15.78
C LEU A 128 5.46 -9.28 15.44
N LEU A 129 5.04 -9.13 14.20
CA LEU A 129 3.71 -9.53 13.73
C LEU A 129 3.49 -11.04 13.89
N GLU A 130 4.44 -11.84 13.44
CA GLU A 130 4.38 -13.30 13.59
C GLU A 130 4.36 -13.72 15.07
N ARG A 131 5.20 -13.10 15.88
CA ARG A 131 5.24 -13.41 17.33
C ARG A 131 3.96 -13.00 18.04
N ALA A 132 3.32 -11.90 17.64
CA ALA A 132 2.02 -11.49 18.16
C ALA A 132 0.92 -12.52 17.83
N GLY A 133 1.02 -13.22 16.70
CA GLY A 133 0.11 -14.30 16.34
C GLY A 133 -0.57 -14.15 14.99
N VAL A 134 -0.06 -13.29 14.12
CA VAL A 134 -0.52 -13.19 12.73
C VAL A 134 -0.21 -14.50 12.01
N ASN A 135 -1.19 -15.02 11.26
CA ASN A 135 -1.07 -16.25 10.47
C ASN A 135 -0.88 -15.98 8.98
N ARG A 136 -1.23 -14.78 8.52
CA ARG A 136 -1.16 -14.35 7.12
C ARG A 136 -1.10 -12.82 7.04
N ILE A 137 -0.42 -12.33 6.04
CA ILE A 137 -0.41 -10.90 5.68
C ILE A 137 -1.13 -10.71 4.33
N ILE A 138 -1.96 -9.67 4.25
CA ILE A 138 -2.40 -9.07 2.99
C ILE A 138 -1.88 -7.64 3.00
N THR A 139 -1.15 -7.23 1.97
CA THR A 139 -0.58 -5.88 1.89
C THR A 139 -0.54 -5.38 0.45
N LEU A 140 -0.31 -4.08 0.28
CA LEU A 140 -0.33 -3.41 -1.02
C LEU A 140 1.03 -2.75 -1.29
N ASP A 141 1.56 -2.94 -2.49
CA ASP A 141 2.77 -2.33 -3.04
C ASP A 141 3.87 -2.08 -1.99
N LEU A 142 4.49 -3.16 -1.53
CA LEU A 142 5.67 -3.08 -0.67
C LEU A 142 6.78 -2.30 -1.38
N HIS A 143 7.53 -1.48 -0.64
CA HIS A 143 8.67 -0.72 -1.18
C HIS A 143 9.63 -1.58 -1.99
N GLN A 144 9.85 -2.81 -1.52
CA GLN A 144 10.59 -3.84 -2.24
C GLN A 144 9.85 -5.19 -2.13
N GLY A 145 9.60 -5.84 -3.26
CA GLY A 145 8.85 -7.10 -3.30
C GLY A 145 9.46 -8.22 -2.48
N GLN A 146 10.79 -8.23 -2.31
CA GLN A 146 11.51 -9.20 -1.50
C GLN A 146 11.23 -9.13 0.01
N ILE A 147 10.57 -8.06 0.51
CA ILE A 147 10.10 -7.98 1.90
C ILE A 147 9.14 -9.15 2.23
N GLN A 148 8.43 -9.68 1.23
CA GLN A 148 7.63 -10.92 1.39
C GLN A 148 8.46 -12.08 1.97
N GLY A 149 9.74 -12.18 1.60
CA GLY A 149 10.67 -13.19 2.13
C GLY A 149 11.15 -12.93 3.56
N PHE A 150 10.73 -11.84 4.19
CA PHE A 150 11.00 -11.60 5.62
C PHE A 150 10.01 -12.30 6.53
N PHE A 151 8.93 -12.83 5.99
CA PHE A 151 7.90 -13.54 6.71
C PHE A 151 8.08 -15.05 6.55
N ASP A 152 7.88 -15.80 7.65
CA ASP A 152 7.76 -17.25 7.63
C ASP A 152 6.30 -17.71 7.44
N ILE A 153 5.36 -16.76 7.36
CA ILE A 153 3.94 -16.95 7.09
C ILE A 153 3.58 -16.46 5.67
N PRO A 154 2.45 -16.92 5.09
CA PRO A 154 2.02 -16.46 3.77
C PRO A 154 1.79 -14.96 3.69
N VAL A 155 2.26 -14.35 2.60
CA VAL A 155 2.06 -12.94 2.27
C VAL A 155 1.35 -12.82 0.92
N ASN A 156 0.18 -12.19 0.92
CA ASN A 156 -0.52 -11.79 -0.28
C ASN A 156 -0.16 -10.33 -0.59
N HIS A 157 0.69 -10.13 -1.59
CA HIS A 157 1.19 -8.82 -2.00
C HIS A 157 0.38 -8.32 -3.20
N LEU A 158 -0.54 -7.40 -2.94
CA LEU A 158 -1.39 -6.76 -3.95
C LEU A 158 -0.63 -5.62 -4.64
N SER A 159 -1.14 -5.17 -5.79
CA SER A 159 -0.62 -4.01 -6.51
C SER A 159 -1.73 -3.08 -6.98
N ALA A 160 -1.51 -1.76 -6.84
CA ALA A 160 -2.39 -0.73 -7.36
C ALA A 160 -2.13 -0.39 -8.84
N LEU A 161 -1.10 -0.97 -9.46
CA LEU A 161 -0.77 -0.69 -10.87
C LEU A 161 -1.95 -0.91 -11.82
N PRO A 162 -2.77 -1.98 -11.72
CA PRO A 162 -3.93 -2.16 -12.57
C PRO A 162 -4.95 -1.01 -12.45
N LEU A 163 -5.17 -0.49 -11.25
CA LEU A 163 -6.06 0.65 -11.01
C LEU A 163 -5.55 1.92 -11.71
N PHE A 164 -4.24 2.20 -11.59
CA PHE A 164 -3.62 3.32 -12.29
C PHE A 164 -3.69 3.15 -13.81
N GLY A 165 -3.44 1.93 -14.30
CA GLY A 165 -3.58 1.60 -15.72
C GLY A 165 -5.00 1.88 -16.23
N GLN A 166 -6.02 1.41 -15.50
CA GLN A 166 -7.41 1.66 -15.85
C GLN A 166 -7.77 3.16 -15.79
N TYR A 167 -7.31 3.86 -14.77
CA TYR A 167 -7.55 5.30 -14.60
C TYR A 167 -7.01 6.10 -15.77
N TYR A 168 -5.74 5.89 -16.16
CA TYR A 168 -5.11 6.64 -17.24
C TYR A 168 -5.58 6.20 -18.64
N ASN A 169 -5.96 4.93 -18.84
CA ASN A 169 -6.60 4.49 -20.08
C ASN A 169 -7.92 5.23 -20.35
N ASN A 170 -8.69 5.53 -19.30
CA ASN A 170 -9.95 6.28 -19.42
C ASN A 170 -9.74 7.77 -19.76
N MET A 171 -8.51 8.29 -19.66
CA MET A 171 -8.19 9.68 -20.03
C MET A 171 -7.94 9.86 -21.54
N HIS A 172 -7.74 8.77 -22.30
CA HIS A 172 -7.59 8.78 -23.77
C HIS A 172 -6.48 9.72 -24.29
N PHE A 173 -5.30 9.71 -23.68
CA PHE A 173 -4.18 10.58 -24.07
C PHE A 173 -3.61 10.29 -25.47
N GLY A 174 -3.89 9.14 -26.07
CA GLY A 174 -3.23 8.63 -27.28
C GLY A 174 -1.86 8.01 -26.97
N THR A 175 -1.64 6.80 -27.46
CA THR A 175 -0.45 5.99 -27.10
C THR A 175 0.88 6.62 -27.53
N ASP A 176 0.88 7.31 -28.70
CA ASP A 176 2.08 7.95 -29.28
C ASP A 176 2.48 9.22 -28.50
N ASN A 177 1.53 9.86 -27.82
CA ASN A 177 1.72 11.09 -27.07
C ASN A 177 1.89 10.85 -25.56
N LEU A 178 1.88 9.60 -25.12
CA LEU A 178 1.97 9.23 -23.70
C LEU A 178 3.33 8.56 -23.44
N VAL A 179 3.93 8.89 -22.30
CA VAL A 179 5.13 8.21 -21.80
C VAL A 179 5.02 8.00 -20.29
N VAL A 180 5.26 6.77 -19.83
CA VAL A 180 5.43 6.50 -18.40
C VAL A 180 6.88 6.81 -18.02
N VAL A 181 7.07 7.57 -16.97
CA VAL A 181 8.38 7.97 -16.46
C VAL A 181 8.67 7.26 -15.14
N SER A 182 9.74 6.46 -15.12
CA SER A 182 10.30 5.95 -13.86
C SER A 182 11.09 7.06 -13.16
N PRO A 183 10.82 7.38 -11.88
CA PRO A 183 11.53 8.42 -11.15
C PRO A 183 12.99 8.08 -10.87
N ASP A 184 13.36 6.81 -10.93
CA ASP A 184 14.71 6.29 -10.79
C ASP A 184 14.85 4.89 -11.42
N VAL A 185 16.08 4.35 -11.45
CA VAL A 185 16.36 3.03 -12.00
C VAL A 185 15.71 1.89 -11.19
N GLY A 186 15.53 2.07 -9.88
CA GLY A 186 14.94 1.07 -8.99
C GLY A 186 13.46 0.80 -9.29
N ARG A 187 12.75 1.82 -9.79
CA ARG A 187 11.32 1.75 -10.14
C ARG A 187 11.05 1.39 -11.61
N ALA A 188 12.11 1.23 -12.43
CA ALA A 188 11.97 0.99 -13.88
C ALA A 188 11.09 -0.23 -14.22
N LYS A 189 11.12 -1.30 -13.41
CA LYS A 189 10.29 -2.50 -13.62
C LYS A 189 8.80 -2.20 -13.45
N ALA A 190 8.41 -1.44 -12.43
CA ALA A 190 7.02 -1.05 -12.18
C ALA A 190 6.52 -0.08 -13.27
N ALA A 191 7.33 0.93 -13.61
CA ALA A 191 7.02 1.86 -14.69
C ALA A 191 6.87 1.15 -16.04
N LYS A 192 7.70 0.14 -16.33
CA LYS A 192 7.58 -0.68 -17.55
C LYS A 192 6.24 -1.42 -17.59
N LYS A 193 5.82 -2.04 -16.46
CA LYS A 193 4.52 -2.71 -16.40
C LYS A 193 3.37 -1.73 -16.68
N LEU A 194 3.41 -0.53 -16.10
CA LEU A 194 2.40 0.48 -16.36
C LEU A 194 2.42 0.93 -17.83
N SER A 195 3.61 1.15 -18.43
CA SER A 195 3.72 1.51 -19.83
C SER A 195 3.17 0.44 -20.77
N ASP A 196 3.36 -0.86 -20.45
CA ASP A 196 2.80 -1.98 -21.20
C ASP A 196 1.26 -2.01 -21.11
N MET A 197 0.68 -1.77 -19.92
CA MET A 197 -0.77 -1.66 -19.73
C MET A 197 -1.38 -0.49 -20.52
N LEU A 198 -0.65 0.61 -20.65
CA LEU A 198 -1.10 1.81 -21.37
C LEU A 198 -0.74 1.76 -22.86
N GLY A 199 0.02 0.75 -23.32
CA GLY A 199 0.48 0.62 -24.69
C GLY A 199 1.37 1.79 -25.14
N CYS A 200 2.14 2.40 -24.23
CA CYS A 200 2.91 3.62 -24.49
C CYS A 200 4.40 3.43 -24.22
N SER A 201 5.21 4.46 -24.53
CA SER A 201 6.65 4.41 -24.31
C SER A 201 7.03 4.56 -22.83
N LEU A 202 8.27 4.13 -22.50
CA LEU A 202 8.88 4.26 -21.17
C LEU A 202 10.06 5.23 -21.24
N ALA A 203 10.18 6.09 -20.24
CA ALA A 203 11.38 6.86 -19.97
C ALA A 203 11.87 6.59 -18.54
N ILE A 204 13.17 6.69 -18.31
CA ILE A 204 13.80 6.45 -17.02
C ILE A 204 14.61 7.67 -16.62
N ALA A 205 14.26 8.28 -15.50
CA ALA A 205 15.07 9.32 -14.89
C ALA A 205 16.25 8.67 -14.14
N HIS A 206 17.43 9.21 -14.31
CA HIS A 206 18.61 8.80 -13.58
C HIS A 206 19.43 10.00 -13.13
N LYS A 207 20.05 9.89 -11.96
CA LYS A 207 21.00 10.88 -11.48
C LYS A 207 22.39 10.48 -11.96
N GLY A 208 23.03 11.37 -12.70
CA GLY A 208 24.38 11.19 -13.19
C GLY A 208 25.31 12.30 -12.70
N ARG A 209 26.57 11.96 -12.42
CA ARG A 209 27.63 12.93 -12.25
C ARG A 209 28.45 12.97 -13.54
N PRO A 210 28.35 14.03 -14.36
CA PRO A 210 29.07 14.09 -15.64
C PRO A 210 30.59 14.13 -15.44
N ARG A 211 31.11 14.55 -14.25
CA ARG A 211 32.53 14.57 -13.88
C ARG A 211 32.69 14.49 -12.34
N HIS A 212 33.89 14.05 -11.88
CA HIS A 212 34.27 14.13 -10.47
C HIS A 212 34.18 15.60 -9.99
N ASN A 213 33.48 15.87 -8.90
CA ASN A 213 33.15 17.21 -8.35
C ASN A 213 32.14 18.07 -9.15
N ALA A 214 31.40 17.50 -10.12
CA ALA A 214 30.28 18.22 -10.72
C ALA A 214 28.98 17.98 -9.93
N ALA A 215 28.04 18.95 -10.02
CA ALA A 215 26.69 18.77 -9.48
C ALA A 215 26.01 17.54 -10.12
N GLU A 216 25.20 16.83 -9.35
CA GLU A 216 24.35 15.78 -9.92
C GLU A 216 23.38 16.40 -10.90
N VAL A 217 23.42 15.92 -12.15
CA VAL A 217 22.48 16.32 -13.21
C VAL A 217 21.55 15.15 -13.44
N MET A 218 20.24 15.42 -13.49
CA MET A 218 19.27 14.43 -13.90
C MET A 218 19.41 14.19 -15.41
N GLY A 219 19.56 12.93 -15.80
CA GLY A 219 19.47 12.48 -17.19
C GLY A 219 18.17 11.70 -17.40
N ILE A 220 17.67 11.70 -18.64
CA ILE A 220 16.50 10.91 -19.05
C ILE A 220 16.94 9.96 -20.17
N ILE A 221 16.59 8.69 -20.02
CA ILE A 221 16.67 7.70 -21.09
C ILE A 221 15.26 7.52 -21.61
N GLY A 222 15.01 7.88 -22.85
CA GLY A 222 13.69 7.88 -23.49
C GLY A 222 13.33 9.26 -24.03
N ASP A 223 12.30 9.30 -24.88
CA ASP A 223 11.83 10.53 -25.52
C ASP A 223 10.60 11.06 -24.81
N ILE A 224 10.70 12.29 -24.27
CA ILE A 224 9.65 12.97 -23.49
C ILE A 224 9.24 14.33 -24.10
N GLU A 225 9.94 14.79 -25.15
CA GLU A 225 9.71 16.13 -25.70
C GLU A 225 8.29 16.26 -26.27
N GLY A 226 7.54 17.25 -25.80
CA GLY A 226 6.15 17.51 -26.16
C GLY A 226 5.14 16.48 -25.66
N LYS A 227 5.57 15.39 -25.02
CA LYS A 227 4.67 14.28 -24.61
C LYS A 227 4.06 14.50 -23.24
N THR A 228 2.88 13.92 -23.05
CA THR A 228 2.26 13.75 -21.73
C THR A 228 3.03 12.71 -20.95
N CYS A 229 3.49 13.07 -19.75
CA CYS A 229 4.28 12.21 -18.88
C CYS A 229 3.46 11.70 -17.68
N VAL A 230 3.48 10.41 -17.39
CA VAL A 230 2.95 9.83 -16.15
C VAL A 230 4.10 9.30 -15.31
N ILE A 231 4.40 9.96 -14.20
CA ILE A 231 5.42 9.50 -13.24
C ILE A 231 4.76 8.49 -12.31
N ASN A 232 5.33 7.28 -12.21
CA ASN A 232 4.84 6.23 -11.30
C ASN A 232 5.84 5.93 -10.19
N ASP A 233 5.40 6.04 -8.93
CA ASP A 233 6.19 5.69 -7.74
C ASP A 233 5.41 4.76 -6.81
N ASP A 234 6.06 4.17 -5.79
CA ASP A 234 5.38 3.41 -4.73
C ASP A 234 4.82 4.35 -3.66
N MET A 235 5.56 5.40 -3.30
CA MET A 235 5.14 6.32 -2.25
C MET A 235 5.64 7.74 -2.48
N ILE A 236 4.85 8.69 -2.00
CA ILE A 236 5.23 10.10 -1.93
C ILE A 236 5.29 10.49 -0.45
N ASP A 237 6.51 10.75 0.04
CA ASP A 237 6.74 11.17 1.42
C ASP A 237 6.77 12.71 1.49
N THR A 238 7.92 13.35 1.40
CA THR A 238 8.06 14.82 1.47
C THR A 238 7.86 15.53 0.13
N ALA A 239 7.67 14.79 -0.95
CA ALA A 239 7.56 15.24 -2.34
C ALA A 239 8.77 16.04 -2.88
N GLY A 240 9.86 16.19 -2.11
CA GLY A 240 11.00 17.02 -2.54
C GLY A 240 11.67 16.51 -3.82
N THR A 241 12.05 15.24 -3.85
CA THR A 241 12.69 14.61 -5.02
C THR A 241 11.75 14.56 -6.22
N LEU A 242 10.47 14.22 -5.98
CA LEU A 242 9.46 14.18 -7.04
C LEU A 242 9.30 15.55 -7.71
N CYS A 243 9.12 16.61 -6.92
CA CYS A 243 8.95 17.97 -7.46
C CYS A 243 10.21 18.48 -8.18
N ALA A 244 11.40 18.08 -7.74
CA ALA A 244 12.64 18.37 -8.47
C ALA A 244 12.64 17.66 -9.83
N ASN A 245 12.31 16.36 -9.87
CA ASN A 245 12.22 15.58 -11.10
C ASN A 245 11.18 16.19 -12.07
N VAL A 246 10.03 16.64 -11.57
CA VAL A 246 8.99 17.28 -12.38
C VAL A 246 9.51 18.57 -13.05
N LYS A 247 10.24 19.41 -12.29
CA LYS A 247 10.83 20.66 -12.85
C LYS A 247 11.84 20.37 -13.94
N GLU A 248 12.68 19.35 -13.76
CA GLU A 248 13.67 18.94 -14.76
C GLU A 248 13.00 18.36 -16.01
N LEU A 249 11.96 17.53 -15.87
CA LEU A 249 11.18 17.03 -17.00
C LEU A 249 10.58 18.18 -17.81
N LYS A 250 10.01 19.19 -17.14
CA LYS A 250 9.51 20.40 -17.81
C LYS A 250 10.62 21.18 -18.54
N ALA A 251 11.79 21.32 -17.92
CA ALA A 251 12.94 21.97 -18.54
C ALA A 251 13.46 21.22 -19.79
N MET A 252 13.26 19.89 -19.83
CA MET A 252 13.57 19.02 -20.98
C MET A 252 12.46 18.96 -22.03
N GLY A 253 11.42 19.78 -21.93
CA GLY A 253 10.36 19.90 -22.92
C GLY A 253 9.17 18.97 -22.75
N ALA A 254 9.03 18.30 -21.58
CA ALA A 254 7.83 17.50 -21.33
C ALA A 254 6.55 18.35 -21.40
N GLY A 255 5.52 17.79 -22.00
CA GLY A 255 4.17 18.33 -22.04
C GLY A 255 3.49 18.29 -20.67
N ASP A 256 2.26 17.82 -20.58
CA ASP A 256 1.55 17.68 -19.32
C ASP A 256 2.18 16.58 -18.47
N ILE A 257 2.27 16.82 -17.15
CA ILE A 257 2.84 15.85 -16.21
C ILE A 257 1.76 15.43 -15.19
N TYR A 258 1.54 14.14 -15.13
CA TYR A 258 0.71 13.47 -14.15
C TYR A 258 1.62 12.63 -13.23
N VAL A 259 1.20 12.47 -11.98
CA VAL A 259 1.92 11.67 -11.00
C VAL A 259 0.97 10.64 -10.43
N CYS A 260 1.40 9.39 -10.28
CA CYS A 260 0.68 8.42 -9.47
C CYS A 260 1.61 7.70 -8.50
N ALA A 261 1.10 7.45 -7.30
CA ALA A 261 1.77 6.64 -6.30
C ALA A 261 0.77 5.88 -5.45
N THR A 262 1.11 4.67 -5.05
CA THR A 262 0.23 3.87 -4.20
C THR A 262 0.04 4.53 -2.84
N HIS A 263 1.12 5.01 -2.21
CA HIS A 263 1.10 5.50 -0.84
C HIS A 263 1.38 7.01 -0.77
N GLY A 264 0.33 7.82 -0.55
CA GLY A 264 0.44 9.23 -0.25
C GLY A 264 0.73 9.44 1.24
N ILE A 265 2.00 9.37 1.66
CA ILE A 265 2.38 9.60 3.07
C ILE A 265 2.27 11.10 3.40
N PHE A 266 2.70 11.95 2.47
CA PHE A 266 2.60 13.42 2.50
C PHE A 266 3.12 14.06 3.79
N SER A 267 4.32 13.67 4.20
CA SER A 267 4.99 14.26 5.36
C SER A 267 5.39 15.72 5.13
N GLY A 268 5.26 16.52 6.17
CA GLY A 268 5.70 17.91 6.19
C GLY A 268 5.03 18.75 5.08
N PRO A 269 5.81 19.49 4.24
CA PRO A 269 5.25 20.40 3.22
C PRO A 269 4.89 19.70 1.89
N ALA A 270 4.64 18.38 1.89
CA ALA A 270 4.45 17.61 0.65
C ALA A 270 3.24 18.10 -0.16
N ILE A 271 2.11 18.34 0.49
CA ILE A 271 0.86 18.80 -0.14
C ILE A 271 1.05 20.17 -0.80
N GLU A 272 1.68 21.12 -0.12
CA GLU A 272 2.00 22.44 -0.65
C GLU A 272 2.92 22.33 -1.88
N ARG A 273 4.01 21.56 -1.76
CA ARG A 273 4.95 21.32 -2.86
C ARG A 273 4.29 20.72 -4.10
N LEU A 274 3.38 19.77 -3.93
CA LEU A 274 2.66 19.14 -5.04
C LEU A 274 1.70 20.13 -5.72
N ASN A 275 1.01 20.96 -4.94
CA ASN A 275 0.11 21.97 -5.48
C ASN A 275 0.87 23.08 -6.25
N ASP A 276 2.09 23.41 -5.81
CA ASP A 276 2.95 24.40 -6.47
C ASP A 276 3.74 23.82 -7.66
N ALA A 277 3.93 22.50 -7.72
CA ALA A 277 4.64 21.84 -8.81
C ALA A 277 3.90 21.98 -10.14
N PRO A 278 4.60 22.05 -11.29
CA PRO A 278 3.99 22.12 -12.62
C PRO A 278 3.46 20.75 -13.07
N ILE A 279 2.62 20.12 -12.24
CA ILE A 279 1.86 18.91 -12.56
C ILE A 279 0.39 19.26 -12.78
N VAL A 280 -0.29 18.44 -13.56
CA VAL A 280 -1.75 18.51 -13.76
C VAL A 280 -2.46 17.88 -12.58
N GLU A 281 -1.99 16.70 -12.15
CA GLU A 281 -2.62 15.87 -11.14
C GLU A 281 -1.61 14.98 -10.41
N CYS A 282 -1.87 14.72 -9.13
CA CYS A 282 -1.22 13.71 -8.33
C CYS A 282 -2.28 12.72 -7.83
N LEU A 283 -2.30 11.51 -8.39
CA LEU A 283 -3.22 10.44 -8.02
C LEU A 283 -2.56 9.49 -7.01
N VAL A 284 -3.20 9.31 -5.84
CA VAL A 284 -2.77 8.32 -4.85
C VAL A 284 -3.93 7.40 -4.47
N THR A 285 -3.64 6.29 -3.81
CA THR A 285 -4.70 5.43 -3.29
C THR A 285 -5.17 5.90 -1.91
N ASP A 286 -6.34 5.42 -1.49
CA ASP A 286 -6.84 5.60 -0.11
C ASP A 286 -6.29 4.57 0.89
N ALA A 287 -5.21 3.85 0.54
CA ALA A 287 -4.50 2.92 1.45
C ALA A 287 -3.99 3.60 2.72
N ILE A 288 -3.63 4.88 2.62
CA ILE A 288 -3.36 5.80 3.73
C ILE A 288 -4.44 6.88 3.68
N PRO A 289 -5.05 7.28 4.81
CA PRO A 289 -5.98 8.39 4.81
C PRO A 289 -5.30 9.68 4.35
N VAL A 290 -5.85 10.33 3.36
CA VAL A 290 -5.30 11.56 2.77
C VAL A 290 -6.39 12.62 2.71
N GLU A 291 -6.06 13.83 3.14
CA GLU A 291 -6.87 15.01 2.85
C GLU A 291 -6.65 15.39 1.38
N VAL A 292 -7.72 15.29 0.59
CA VAL A 292 -7.68 15.61 -0.84
C VAL A 292 -7.98 17.08 -1.06
N GLY A 293 -7.31 17.66 -2.06
CA GLY A 293 -7.51 19.05 -2.47
C GLY A 293 -6.49 19.52 -3.48
N GLY A 294 -6.82 20.57 -4.22
CA GLY A 294 -5.96 21.09 -5.27
C GLY A 294 -5.72 20.08 -6.38
N LYS A 295 -4.45 19.70 -6.60
CA LYS A 295 -4.04 18.74 -7.63
C LYS A 295 -4.07 17.29 -7.16
N ILE A 296 -4.34 17.03 -5.87
CA ILE A 296 -4.29 15.69 -5.28
C ILE A 296 -5.65 15.02 -5.40
N LYS A 297 -5.67 13.82 -5.96
CA LYS A 297 -6.84 12.95 -6.06
C LYS A 297 -6.58 11.58 -5.46
N THR A 298 -7.64 10.91 -5.05
CA THR A 298 -7.55 9.53 -4.54
C THR A 298 -8.38 8.58 -5.37
N ILE A 299 -7.87 7.34 -5.48
CA ILE A 299 -8.60 6.18 -5.99
C ILE A 299 -8.68 5.13 -4.88
N SER A 300 -9.84 4.48 -4.74
CA SER A 300 -10.02 3.51 -3.67
C SER A 300 -9.44 2.15 -4.05
N VAL A 301 -8.80 1.49 -3.07
CA VAL A 301 -8.30 0.11 -3.14
C VAL A 301 -9.17 -0.85 -2.32
N ALA A 302 -10.38 -0.42 -1.96
CA ALA A 302 -11.28 -1.21 -1.14
C ALA A 302 -11.70 -2.51 -1.82
N GLU A 303 -11.96 -2.48 -3.12
CA GLU A 303 -12.38 -3.65 -3.90
C GLU A 303 -11.27 -4.69 -3.97
N GLU A 304 -10.03 -4.29 -4.23
CA GLU A 304 -8.85 -5.17 -4.30
C GLU A 304 -8.61 -5.89 -2.98
N PHE A 305 -8.70 -5.15 -1.87
CA PHE A 305 -8.58 -5.76 -0.53
C PHE A 305 -9.76 -6.69 -0.23
N ALA A 306 -10.98 -6.30 -0.58
CA ALA A 306 -12.16 -7.14 -0.37
C ALA A 306 -12.06 -8.44 -1.15
N GLN A 307 -11.67 -8.39 -2.42
CA GLN A 307 -11.45 -9.58 -3.25
C GLN A 307 -10.37 -10.48 -2.67
N ALA A 308 -9.24 -9.91 -2.21
CA ALA A 308 -8.17 -10.68 -1.58
C ALA A 308 -8.62 -11.33 -0.26
N ILE A 309 -9.38 -10.63 0.58
CA ILE A 309 -9.96 -11.16 1.82
C ILE A 309 -10.93 -12.30 1.49
N SER A 310 -11.81 -12.10 0.52
CA SER A 310 -12.78 -13.11 0.07
C SER A 310 -12.07 -14.37 -0.42
N ALA A 311 -11.07 -14.23 -1.29
CA ALA A 311 -10.28 -15.36 -1.80
C ALA A 311 -9.57 -16.13 -0.68
N VAL A 312 -8.95 -15.43 0.28
CA VAL A 312 -8.32 -16.06 1.46
C VAL A 312 -9.35 -16.80 2.30
N TYR A 313 -10.52 -16.21 2.53
CA TYR A 313 -11.58 -16.81 3.33
C TYR A 313 -12.17 -18.06 2.68
N HIS A 314 -12.36 -18.05 1.35
CA HIS A 314 -12.88 -19.17 0.59
C HIS A 314 -11.81 -20.19 0.16
N GLU A 315 -10.54 -19.95 0.52
CA GLU A 315 -9.39 -20.80 0.14
C GLU A 315 -9.17 -20.82 -1.39
N GLU A 316 -9.49 -19.70 -2.07
CA GLU A 316 -9.31 -19.50 -3.49
C GLU A 316 -7.94 -18.87 -3.82
N PRO A 317 -7.43 -19.04 -5.05
CA PRO A 317 -6.17 -18.43 -5.45
C PRO A 317 -6.26 -16.89 -5.50
N VAL A 318 -5.44 -16.20 -4.73
CA VAL A 318 -5.33 -14.73 -4.78
C VAL A 318 -4.60 -14.26 -6.05
N SER A 319 -3.73 -15.08 -6.64
CA SER A 319 -2.99 -14.77 -7.87
C SER A 319 -3.88 -14.47 -9.08
N THR A 320 -5.12 -14.97 -9.12
CA THR A 320 -6.09 -14.66 -10.16
C THR A 320 -6.61 -13.23 -10.10
N LEU A 321 -6.54 -12.60 -8.92
CA LEU A 321 -6.98 -11.21 -8.68
C LEU A 321 -5.92 -10.19 -9.07
N VAL A 322 -4.63 -10.60 -9.11
CA VAL A 322 -3.49 -9.73 -9.43
C VAL A 322 -3.16 -9.78 -10.94
N GLY A 323 -4.04 -10.39 -11.78
CA GLY A 323 -3.78 -10.66 -13.19
C GLY A 323 -2.55 -11.57 -13.35
N GLY A 324 -2.72 -12.84 -13.68
CA GLY A 324 -1.72 -13.93 -13.59
C GLY A 324 -0.30 -13.69 -14.13
N ASP A 325 -0.07 -12.63 -14.91
CA ASP A 325 1.24 -12.21 -15.41
C ASP A 325 1.97 -11.18 -14.51
N PHE A 326 1.38 -10.77 -13.40
CA PHE A 326 1.94 -9.73 -12.51
C PHE A 326 2.74 -10.27 -11.32
N ALA A 327 2.82 -11.57 -11.19
CA ALA A 327 3.52 -12.24 -10.09
C ALA A 327 5.03 -12.38 -10.33
N LEU A 328 5.70 -11.38 -10.91
CA LEU A 328 7.20 -11.35 -10.90
C LEU A 328 7.70 -9.91 -11.14
#